data_43dc82f206e74b947d8a447a6ca03897
#
_entry.id   43dc82f206e74b947d8a447a6ca03897
#
_cell.length_a   1.000
_cell.length_b   1.000
_cell.length_c   1.000
_cell.angle_alpha   90.00
_cell.angle_beta   90.00
_cell.angle_gamma   90.00
#
_symmetry.space_group_name_H-M   'P 1'
#
loop_
_entity.id
_entity.type
_entity.pdbx_description
1 polymer ?
#
loop_
_entity_poly.entity_id
_entity_poly.type
_entity_poly.pdbx_seq_one_letter_code
_entity_poly.pdbx_strand_id
1 'polypeptide(L)' 'PEAYKILNLDINKKISKEEVNKAYIKIQKKIHPDVSPETARLSSIVNEAKEIILKSIA' A
#
# COMPACT_ATOMS: atom_id res chain seq x y z
N PRO A 1 -6.91 0.70 -11.24
CA PRO A 1 -7.29 1.32 -9.96
C PRO A 1 -6.13 2.02 -9.28
N GLU A 2 -6.44 3.11 -8.63
CA GLU A 2 -5.44 3.93 -7.98
C GLU A 2 -4.73 3.20 -6.83
N ALA A 3 -5.42 2.26 -6.20
CA ALA A 3 -4.84 1.50 -5.10
C ALA A 3 -3.54 0.79 -5.50
N TYR A 4 -3.50 0.25 -6.70
CA TYR A 4 -2.31 -0.42 -7.20
C TYR A 4 -1.16 0.56 -7.42
N LYS A 5 -1.49 1.76 -7.90
CA LYS A 5 -0.47 2.81 -8.11
C LYS A 5 0.10 3.31 -6.78
N ILE A 6 -0.75 3.42 -5.78
CA ILE A 6 -0.33 3.88 -4.45
C ILE A 6 0.71 2.92 -3.86
N LEU A 7 0.49 1.61 -4.02
CA LEU A 7 1.43 0.60 -3.54
C LEU A 7 2.52 0.26 -4.56
N ASN A 8 2.54 0.97 -5.69
CA ASN A 8 3.52 0.74 -6.75
C ASN A 8 3.51 -0.70 -7.26
N LEU A 9 2.32 -1.26 -7.42
CA LEU A 9 2.13 -2.60 -7.92
C LEU A 9 1.70 -2.57 -9.39
N ASP A 10 2.14 -3.59 -10.14
CA ASP A 10 1.78 -3.71 -11.55
C ASP A 10 0.46 -4.47 -11.68
N ILE A 11 -0.59 -3.78 -12.14
CA ILE A 11 -1.91 -4.36 -12.30
C ILE A 11 -1.94 -5.48 -13.33
N ASN A 12 -0.98 -5.49 -14.25
CA ASN A 12 -0.90 -6.52 -15.29
C ASN A 12 -0.23 -7.81 -14.83
N LYS A 13 0.35 -7.79 -13.65
CA LYS A 13 0.98 -8.96 -13.06
C LYS A 13 0.05 -9.63 -12.07
N LYS A 14 0.25 -10.93 -11.90
CA LYS A 14 -0.48 -11.69 -10.90
C LYS A 14 0.05 -11.30 -9.52
N ILE A 15 -0.80 -10.68 -8.72
CA ILE A 15 -0.41 -10.16 -7.42
C ILE A 15 -0.95 -11.06 -6.32
N SER A 16 -0.06 -11.51 -5.44
CA SER A 16 -0.42 -12.31 -4.28
C SER A 16 -0.54 -11.43 -3.04
N LYS A 17 -1.15 -11.99 -1.99
CA LYS A 17 -1.26 -11.30 -0.71
C LYS A 17 0.12 -10.96 -0.15
N GLU A 18 1.09 -11.84 -0.36
CA GLU A 18 2.46 -11.61 0.09
C GLU A 18 3.08 -10.39 -0.60
N GLU A 19 2.84 -10.23 -1.88
CA GLU A 19 3.36 -9.09 -2.62
C GLU A 19 2.74 -7.78 -2.13
N VAL A 20 1.44 -7.80 -1.84
CA VAL A 20 0.75 -6.63 -1.30
C VAL A 20 1.35 -6.26 0.06
N ASN A 21 1.55 -7.25 0.93
CA ASN A 21 2.12 -7.01 2.24
C ASN A 21 3.55 -6.49 2.15
N LYS A 22 4.35 -7.03 1.26
CA LYS A 22 5.73 -6.56 1.06
C LYS A 22 5.75 -5.11 0.59
N ALA A 23 4.90 -4.77 -0.36
CA ALA A 23 4.81 -3.40 -0.85
C ALA A 23 4.38 -2.45 0.26
N TYR A 24 3.39 -2.86 1.05
CA TYR A 24 2.90 -2.08 2.16
C TYR A 24 3.99 -1.81 3.19
N ILE A 25 4.71 -2.85 3.59
CA ILE A 25 5.79 -2.72 4.56
C ILE A 25 6.90 -1.79 4.04
N LYS A 26 7.22 -1.93 2.77
CA LYS A 26 8.25 -1.11 2.14
C LYS A 26 7.90 0.37 2.20
N ILE A 27 6.64 0.69 1.94
CA ILE A 27 6.17 2.08 2.00
C ILE A 27 6.10 2.56 3.44
N GLN A 28 5.64 1.72 4.36
CA GLN A 28 5.58 2.07 5.78
C GLN A 28 6.95 2.40 6.35
N LYS A 29 7.98 1.70 5.92
CA LYS A 29 9.34 1.99 6.35
C LYS A 29 9.82 3.36 5.90
N LYS A 30 9.37 3.81 4.75
CA LYS A 30 9.70 5.13 4.24
C LYS A 30 8.97 6.24 4.99
N ILE A 31 7.75 5.96 5.42
CA ILE A 31 6.89 6.95 6.08
C ILE A 31 7.14 7.02 7.58
N HIS A 32 7.44 5.88 8.19
CA HIS A 32 7.47 5.72 9.65
C HIS A 32 8.46 6.62 10.40
N PRO A 33 9.64 6.96 9.86
CA PRO A 33 10.58 7.80 10.63
C PRO A 33 10.10 9.22 10.88
N ASP A 34 9.17 9.72 10.08
CA ASP A 34 8.67 11.09 10.18
C ASP A 34 7.23 11.10 10.64
N VAL A 35 7.02 11.44 11.90
CA VAL A 35 5.67 11.55 12.46
C VAL A 35 5.17 12.98 12.27
N SER A 36 4.53 13.23 11.16
CA SER A 36 3.92 14.52 10.86
C SER A 36 2.46 14.29 10.45
N PRO A 37 1.62 15.34 10.45
CA PRO A 37 0.23 15.17 9.98
C PRO A 37 0.16 14.70 8.53
N GLU A 38 1.10 15.12 7.70
CA GLU A 38 1.16 14.71 6.31
C GLU A 38 1.50 13.23 6.18
N THR A 39 2.44 12.76 7.00
CA THR A 39 2.84 11.36 7.03
C THR A 39 1.70 10.48 7.52
N ALA A 40 0.94 10.94 8.51
CA ALA A 40 -0.20 10.22 9.02
C ALA A 40 -1.27 10.05 7.94
N ARG A 41 -1.48 11.09 7.14
CA ARG A 41 -2.44 11.04 6.04
C ARG A 41 -2.00 10.04 4.97
N LEU A 42 -0.72 10.06 4.61
CA LEU A 42 -0.17 9.12 3.65
C LEU A 42 -0.28 7.68 4.14
N SER A 43 -0.01 7.46 5.40
CA SER A 43 -0.12 6.14 6.01
C SER A 43 -1.56 5.62 5.92
N SER A 44 -2.53 6.49 6.15
CA SER A 44 -3.94 6.15 6.07
C SER A 44 -4.33 5.76 4.65
N ILE A 45 -3.86 6.53 3.65
CA ILE A 45 -4.13 6.27 2.25
C ILE A 45 -3.53 4.93 1.82
N VAL A 46 -2.29 4.67 2.23
CA VAL A 46 -1.60 3.42 1.92
C VAL A 46 -2.34 2.23 2.54
N ASN A 47 -2.80 2.39 3.77
CA ASN A 47 -3.55 1.34 4.45
C ASN A 47 -4.86 1.02 3.74
N GLU A 48 -5.58 2.04 3.30
CA GLU A 48 -6.82 1.85 2.54
C GLU A 48 -6.55 1.14 1.21
N ALA A 49 -5.49 1.56 0.51
CA ALA A 49 -5.11 0.93 -0.74
C ALA A 49 -4.82 -0.56 -0.54
N LYS A 50 -4.09 -0.90 0.52
CA LYS A 50 -3.80 -2.29 0.86
C LYS A 50 -5.09 -3.09 1.06
N GLU A 51 -6.03 -2.54 1.82
CA GLU A 51 -7.28 -3.23 2.10
C GLU A 51 -8.11 -3.44 0.84
N ILE A 52 -8.18 -2.44 -0.02
CA ILE A 52 -8.90 -2.55 -1.29
C ILE A 52 -8.34 -3.68 -2.14
N ILE A 53 -7.02 -3.73 -2.26
CA ILE A 53 -6.36 -4.75 -3.06
C ILE A 53 -6.55 -6.15 -2.46
N LEU A 54 -6.41 -6.27 -1.15
CA LEU A 54 -6.59 -7.56 -0.48
C LEU A 54 -8.00 -8.10 -0.63
N LYS A 55 -9.00 -7.24 -0.63
CA LYS A 55 -10.37 -7.64 -0.88
C LYS A 55 -10.58 -8.08 -2.33
N SER A 56 -9.86 -7.44 -3.24
CA SER A 56 -9.97 -7.74 -4.66
C SER A 56 -9.37 -9.11 -5.03
N ILE A 57 -8.31 -9.51 -4.33
CA ILE A 57 -7.61 -10.77 -4.61
C ILE A 57 -7.98 -11.89 -3.64
N ALA A 58 -8.78 -11.61 -2.65
CA ALA A 58 -9.21 -12.62 -1.67
C ALA A 58 -10.24 -13.60 -2.26
#